data_eafce9209872a7099109e834a5b12c96
#
_entry.id   eafce9209872a7099109e834a5b12c96
#
_cell.length_a   1.000
_cell.length_b   1.000
_cell.length_c   1.000
_cell.angle_alpha   90.00
_cell.angle_beta   90.00
_cell.angle_gamma   90.00
#
_symmetry.space_group_name_H-M   'P 1'
#
loop_
_entity.id
_entity.type
_entity.pdbx_description
1 polymer ?
#
loop_
_entity_poly.entity_id
_entity_poly.type
_entity_poly.pdbx_seq_one_letter_code
_entity_poly.pdbx_strand_id
1 'polypeptide(L)'
;LFTAYSDTTCKELGTIYQSLNFFYLGNKSGTNVRCINPYNPSKIISDRAFRARSFYKRYCKDLGIEIQPNWFGDQSVNWDNIPNDIEEKLREYSRDMFKKAEKIEFPSKHKYAFVLGRDKRETKQLRKKFLEMNKTYPYPKERGK
;
A
#
# COMPACT_ATOMS: atom_id res chain seq x y z
N LEU A 1 9.16 -10.13 15.39
CA LEU A 1 9.39 -8.79 14.88
C LEU A 1 8.07 -8.16 14.44
N PHE A 2 7.79 -7.00 14.99
CA PHE A 2 6.64 -6.19 14.60
C PHE A 2 7.13 -4.94 13.88
N THR A 3 6.50 -4.61 12.76
CA THR A 3 6.78 -3.36 12.06
C THR A 3 5.53 -2.49 12.03
N ALA A 4 5.72 -1.19 12.17
CA ALA A 4 4.65 -0.21 12.12
C ALA A 4 5.09 1.03 11.35
N TYR A 5 4.14 1.76 10.82
CA TYR A 5 4.39 2.96 10.05
C TYR A 5 3.50 4.10 10.53
N SER A 6 4.05 5.30 10.60
CA SER A 6 3.25 6.50 10.80
C SER A 6 3.25 7.35 9.53
N ASP A 7 2.10 7.93 9.23
CA ASP A 7 1.87 8.62 7.95
C ASP A 7 2.37 10.07 8.01
N THR A 8 3.43 10.35 7.27
CA THR A 8 3.99 11.70 7.20
C THR A 8 3.08 12.70 6.48
N THR A 9 2.16 12.23 5.62
CA THR A 9 1.17 13.09 4.98
C THR A 9 0.17 13.66 5.98
N CYS A 10 -0.13 12.89 7.03
CA CYS A 10 -0.96 13.32 8.16
C CYS A 10 -0.15 13.99 9.27
N LYS A 11 1.14 14.23 9.04
CA LYS A 11 2.07 14.79 10.03
C LYS A 11 2.18 13.96 11.31
N GLU A 12 1.99 12.67 11.20
CA GLU A 12 2.14 11.74 12.32
C GLU A 12 3.61 11.46 12.60
N LEU A 13 4.01 11.56 13.86
CA LEU A 13 5.36 11.22 14.31
C LEU A 13 5.51 9.77 14.77
N GLY A 14 4.41 9.07 15.00
CA GLY A 14 4.43 7.75 15.61
C GLY A 14 4.67 7.79 17.12
N THR A 15 4.14 8.78 17.82
CA THR A 15 4.32 8.95 19.26
C THR A 15 3.89 7.74 20.07
N ILE A 16 2.88 7.00 19.63
CA ILE A 16 2.47 5.73 20.25
C ILE A 16 3.62 4.72 20.20
N TYR A 17 4.29 4.58 19.06
CA TYR A 17 5.41 3.64 18.89
C TYR A 17 6.63 4.09 19.70
N GLN A 18 6.89 5.40 19.79
CA GLN A 18 7.95 5.96 20.61
C GLN A 18 7.70 5.67 22.09
N SER A 19 6.48 5.84 22.57
CA SER A 19 6.10 5.54 23.96
C SER A 19 6.21 4.06 24.32
N LEU A 20 6.13 3.17 23.34
CA LEU A 20 6.29 1.73 23.50
C LEU A 20 7.73 1.24 23.26
N ASN A 21 8.67 2.17 23.13
CA ASN A 21 10.09 1.87 22.89
C ASN A 21 10.39 1.09 21.60
N PHE A 22 9.63 1.35 20.55
CA PHE A 22 9.95 0.85 19.21
C PHE A 22 11.25 1.48 18.72
N PHE A 23 12.02 0.73 17.94
CA PHE A 23 13.16 1.28 17.22
C PHE A 23 12.67 2.11 16.03
N TYR A 24 13.26 3.27 15.82
CA TYR A 24 12.99 4.08 14.65
C TYR A 24 13.96 3.72 13.52
N LEU A 25 13.43 3.29 12.41
CA LEU A 25 14.21 2.87 11.24
C LEU A 25 14.31 3.95 10.15
N GLY A 26 13.87 5.16 10.44
CA GLY A 26 13.92 6.28 9.50
C GLY A 26 12.66 6.42 8.64
N ASN A 27 12.74 7.30 7.66
CA ASN A 27 11.63 7.60 6.76
C ASN A 27 11.91 7.16 5.31
N LYS A 28 12.76 6.18 5.11
CA LYS A 28 13.15 5.67 3.78
C LYS A 28 12.42 4.40 3.39
N SER A 29 11.13 4.31 3.70
CA SER A 29 10.32 3.14 3.36
C SER A 29 9.91 3.06 1.88
N GLY A 30 10.45 3.95 1.05
CA GLY A 30 10.10 4.09 -0.36
C GLY A 30 9.02 5.14 -0.59
N THR A 31 9.00 5.68 -1.81
CA THR A 31 7.95 6.60 -2.22
C THR A 31 6.63 5.85 -2.36
N ASN A 32 5.57 6.45 -1.85
CA ASN A 32 4.22 5.94 -2.02
C ASN A 32 3.58 6.69 -3.20
N VAL A 33 3.51 6.03 -4.35
CA VAL A 33 2.91 6.61 -5.54
C VAL A 33 1.43 6.34 -5.55
N ARG A 34 0.63 7.38 -5.74
CA ARG A 34 -0.82 7.30 -5.91
C ARG A 34 -1.22 7.90 -7.24
N CYS A 35 -2.43 7.62 -7.68
CA CYS A 35 -2.95 8.08 -8.96
C CYS A 35 -4.20 8.93 -8.77
N ILE A 36 -4.40 9.89 -9.67
CA ILE A 36 -5.69 10.55 -9.78
C ILE A 36 -6.64 9.57 -10.46
N ASN A 37 -7.83 9.40 -9.89
CA ASN A 37 -8.84 8.50 -10.45
C ASN A 37 -9.29 9.01 -11.83
N PRO A 38 -9.07 8.24 -12.92
CA PRO A 38 -9.43 8.67 -14.25
C PRO A 38 -10.94 8.82 -14.48
N TYR A 39 -11.75 8.14 -13.66
CA TYR A 39 -13.21 8.24 -13.72
C TYR A 39 -13.79 9.29 -12.77
N ASN A 40 -13.01 9.76 -11.82
CA ASN A 40 -13.39 10.82 -10.89
C ASN A 40 -12.15 11.60 -10.46
N PRO A 41 -11.73 12.63 -11.23
CA PRO A 41 -10.48 13.35 -11.00
C PRO A 41 -10.37 14.05 -9.64
N SER A 42 -11.47 14.19 -8.91
CA SER A 42 -11.44 14.74 -7.54
C SER A 42 -10.92 13.75 -6.49
N LYS A 43 -10.72 12.49 -6.86
CA LYS A 43 -10.29 11.43 -5.95
C LYS A 43 -8.89 10.91 -6.29
N ILE A 44 -8.13 10.62 -5.24
CA ILE A 44 -6.82 9.98 -5.34
C ILE A 44 -6.98 8.52 -4.95
N ILE A 45 -6.41 7.62 -5.75
CA ILE A 45 -6.53 6.18 -5.60
C ILE A 45 -5.15 5.50 -5.61
N SER A 46 -5.08 4.30 -5.04
CA SER A 46 -3.88 3.46 -5.13
C SER A 46 -3.82 2.72 -6.47
N ASP A 47 -2.66 2.17 -6.79
CA ASP A 47 -2.47 1.31 -7.97
C ASP A 47 -3.38 0.08 -7.96
N ARG A 48 -3.70 -0.44 -6.79
CA ARG A 48 -4.60 -1.60 -6.63
C ARG A 48 -6.01 -1.34 -7.13
N ALA A 49 -6.46 -0.08 -7.06
CA ALA A 49 -7.81 0.28 -7.52
C ALA A 49 -8.03 -0.01 -9.00
N PHE A 50 -6.98 0.06 -9.83
CA PHE A 50 -7.05 -0.25 -11.27
C PHE A 50 -7.34 -1.72 -11.53
N ARG A 51 -7.16 -2.59 -10.55
CA ARG A 51 -7.44 -4.03 -10.61
C ARG A 51 -8.64 -4.44 -9.76
N ALA A 52 -9.40 -3.47 -9.27
CA ALA A 52 -10.60 -3.72 -8.49
C ALA A 52 -11.79 -4.09 -9.39
N ARG A 53 -12.72 -4.83 -8.82
CA ARG A 53 -13.96 -5.25 -9.49
C ARG A 53 -14.71 -4.08 -10.14
N SER A 54 -14.85 -2.99 -9.43
CA SER A 54 -15.56 -1.79 -9.93
C SER A 54 -14.89 -1.19 -11.15
N PHE A 55 -13.57 -1.21 -11.21
CA PHE A 55 -12.83 -0.74 -12.37
C PHE A 55 -12.95 -1.70 -13.55
N TYR A 56 -12.88 -3.00 -13.34
CA TYR A 56 -13.09 -3.97 -14.42
C TYR A 56 -14.49 -3.87 -15.02
N LYS A 57 -15.50 -3.58 -14.24
CA LYS A 57 -16.85 -3.28 -14.76
C LYS A 57 -16.85 -2.06 -15.68
N ARG A 58 -16.13 -1.01 -15.28
CA ARG A 58 -15.96 0.19 -16.10
C ARG A 58 -15.19 -0.09 -17.39
N TYR A 59 -14.16 -0.91 -17.32
CA TYR A 59 -13.39 -1.29 -18.51
C TYR A 59 -14.25 -2.06 -19.52
N CYS A 60 -15.10 -2.96 -19.06
CA CYS A 60 -16.06 -3.65 -19.93
C CYS A 60 -16.96 -2.66 -20.64
N LYS A 61 -17.46 -1.67 -19.92
CA LYS A 61 -18.30 -0.62 -20.50
C LYS A 61 -17.54 0.21 -21.53
N ASP A 62 -16.30 0.61 -21.21
CA ASP A 62 -15.46 1.41 -22.11
C ASP A 62 -15.11 0.65 -23.40
N LEU A 63 -14.91 -0.65 -23.30
CA LEU A 63 -14.55 -1.53 -24.42
C LEU A 63 -15.78 -2.08 -25.18
N GLY A 64 -17.00 -1.76 -24.73
CA GLY A 64 -18.22 -2.29 -25.34
C GLY A 64 -18.41 -3.79 -25.12
N ILE A 65 -17.85 -4.34 -24.05
CA ILE A 65 -17.98 -5.76 -23.71
C ILE A 65 -19.23 -5.97 -22.86
N GLU A 66 -20.10 -6.88 -23.28
CA GLU A 66 -21.29 -7.25 -22.52
C GLU A 66 -20.91 -8.09 -21.31
N ILE A 67 -21.29 -7.62 -20.12
CA ILE A 67 -21.00 -8.30 -18.85
C ILE A 67 -22.00 -9.43 -18.65
N GLN A 68 -21.48 -10.65 -18.40
CA GLN A 68 -22.32 -11.80 -18.06
C GLN A 68 -22.54 -11.86 -16.54
N PRO A 69 -23.69 -12.41 -16.07
CA PRO A 69 -24.03 -12.39 -14.64
C PRO A 69 -23.04 -13.07 -13.71
N ASN A 70 -22.30 -14.06 -14.21
CA ASN A 70 -21.37 -14.87 -13.41
C ASN A 70 -19.92 -14.35 -13.44
N TRP A 71 -19.64 -13.22 -14.09
CA TRP A 71 -18.29 -12.66 -14.20
C TRP A 71 -17.84 -11.92 -12.93
N PHE A 72 -18.77 -11.27 -12.26
CA PHE A 72 -18.47 -10.45 -11.08
C PHE A 72 -19.26 -10.95 -9.87
N GLY A 73 -18.54 -11.30 -8.81
CA GLY A 73 -19.11 -11.55 -7.51
C GLY A 73 -19.36 -10.27 -6.72
N ASP A 74 -19.71 -10.39 -5.44
CA ASP A 74 -19.99 -9.22 -4.60
C ASP A 74 -18.75 -8.35 -4.33
N GLN A 75 -17.57 -8.98 -4.26
CA GLN A 75 -16.32 -8.27 -3.94
C GLN A 75 -15.15 -8.60 -4.87
N SER A 76 -15.30 -9.55 -5.75
CA SER A 76 -14.23 -10.05 -6.60
C SER A 76 -14.65 -10.30 -8.05
N VAL A 77 -13.65 -10.47 -8.91
CA VAL A 77 -13.84 -10.86 -10.31
C VAL A 77 -13.66 -12.38 -10.40
N ASN A 78 -14.64 -13.06 -11.01
CA ASN A 78 -14.60 -14.50 -11.24
C ASN A 78 -13.90 -14.81 -12.57
N TRP A 79 -12.58 -14.72 -12.58
CA TRP A 79 -11.79 -14.88 -13.81
C TRP A 79 -12.01 -16.22 -14.51
N ASP A 80 -12.29 -17.28 -13.77
CA ASP A 80 -12.55 -18.61 -14.34
C ASP A 80 -13.80 -18.63 -15.24
N ASN A 81 -14.73 -17.72 -15.02
CA ASN A 81 -15.96 -17.59 -15.80
C ASN A 81 -15.83 -16.65 -17.00
N ILE A 82 -14.70 -15.95 -17.11
CA ILE A 82 -14.45 -14.99 -18.20
C ILE A 82 -13.61 -15.66 -19.26
N PRO A 83 -13.99 -15.56 -20.57
CA PRO A 83 -13.17 -16.09 -21.67
C PRO A 83 -11.75 -15.50 -21.67
N ASN A 84 -10.75 -16.30 -21.99
CA ASN A 84 -9.34 -15.91 -21.92
C ASN A 84 -9.00 -14.69 -22.78
N ASP A 85 -9.59 -14.57 -23.95
CA ASP A 85 -9.39 -13.42 -24.83
C ASP A 85 -9.93 -12.11 -24.22
N ILE A 86 -11.04 -12.18 -23.51
CA ILE A 86 -11.63 -11.04 -22.81
C ILE A 86 -10.81 -10.70 -21.56
N GLU A 87 -10.39 -11.70 -20.80
CA GLU A 87 -9.50 -11.51 -19.64
C GLU A 87 -8.23 -10.78 -20.05
N GLU A 88 -7.59 -11.20 -21.13
CA GLU A 88 -6.37 -10.59 -21.66
C GLU A 88 -6.60 -9.12 -22.02
N LYS A 89 -7.70 -8.81 -22.73
CA LYS A 89 -8.09 -7.45 -23.08
C LYS A 89 -8.31 -6.58 -21.85
N LEU A 90 -9.00 -7.09 -20.83
CA LEU A 90 -9.29 -6.37 -19.61
C LEU A 90 -8.00 -6.09 -18.80
N ARG A 91 -7.13 -7.06 -18.68
CA ARG A 91 -5.85 -6.90 -17.95
C ARG A 91 -4.92 -5.93 -18.68
N GLU A 92 -4.87 -5.97 -20.01
CA GLU A 92 -4.11 -5.02 -20.81
C GLU A 92 -4.66 -3.61 -20.67
N TYR A 93 -5.97 -3.45 -20.75
CA TYR A 93 -6.63 -2.16 -20.55
C TYR A 93 -6.37 -1.58 -19.16
N SER A 94 -6.39 -2.41 -18.14
CA SER A 94 -6.03 -2.02 -16.76
C SER A 94 -4.61 -1.48 -16.68
N ARG A 95 -3.65 -2.18 -17.30
CA ARG A 95 -2.24 -1.72 -17.33
C ARG A 95 -2.10 -0.38 -18.07
N ASP A 96 -2.77 -0.23 -19.18
CA ASP A 96 -2.76 1.01 -19.97
C ASP A 96 -3.37 2.18 -19.22
N MET A 97 -4.49 1.95 -18.54
CA MET A 97 -5.12 2.97 -17.70
C MET A 97 -4.20 3.43 -16.58
N PHE A 98 -3.50 2.50 -15.95
CA PHE A 98 -2.52 2.84 -14.91
C PHE A 98 -1.35 3.64 -15.48
N LYS A 99 -0.83 3.26 -16.65
CA LYS A 99 0.27 4.00 -17.30
C LYS A 99 -0.11 5.42 -17.67
N LYS A 100 -1.35 5.64 -18.12
CA LYS A 100 -1.86 6.95 -18.55
C LYS A 100 -2.32 7.82 -17.39
N ALA A 101 -2.60 7.24 -16.22
CA ALA A 101 -3.08 7.98 -15.08
C ALA A 101 -2.02 8.95 -14.56
N GLU A 102 -2.47 10.13 -14.16
CA GLU A 102 -1.60 11.11 -13.50
C GLU A 102 -1.20 10.59 -12.12
N LYS A 103 0.10 10.62 -11.83
CA LYS A 103 0.68 10.08 -10.61
C LYS A 103 1.11 11.18 -9.67
N ILE A 104 0.88 10.94 -8.37
CA ILE A 104 1.26 11.84 -7.29
C ILE A 104 2.17 11.07 -6.34
N GLU A 105 3.36 11.61 -6.07
CA GLU A 105 4.26 11.04 -5.08
C GLU A 105 3.92 11.58 -3.69
N PHE A 106 3.78 10.65 -2.74
CA PHE A 106 3.66 10.99 -1.32
C PHE A 106 4.98 10.72 -0.61
N PRO A 107 5.30 11.50 0.46
CA PRO A 107 6.52 11.28 1.21
C PRO A 107 6.53 9.89 1.87
N SER A 108 7.73 9.38 2.09
CA SER A 108 7.92 8.11 2.81
C SER A 108 7.38 8.19 4.23
N LYS A 109 6.88 7.08 4.72
CA LYS A 109 6.38 6.98 6.10
C LYS A 109 7.52 6.76 7.09
N HIS A 110 7.31 7.21 8.32
CA HIS A 110 8.19 6.82 9.43
C HIS A 110 8.01 5.34 9.72
N LYS A 111 9.11 4.60 9.72
CA LYS A 111 9.11 3.17 9.97
C LYS A 111 9.62 2.87 11.37
N TYR A 112 8.87 2.07 12.10
CA TYR A 112 9.19 1.61 13.46
C TYR A 112 9.22 0.10 13.50
N ALA A 113 10.07 -0.46 14.37
CA ALA A 113 10.14 -1.88 14.59
C ALA A 113 10.22 -2.20 16.08
N PHE A 114 9.60 -3.30 16.47
CA PHE A 114 9.63 -3.83 17.82
C PHE A 114 10.00 -5.30 17.80
N VAL A 115 10.93 -5.69 18.68
CA VAL A 115 11.41 -7.06 18.79
C VAL A 115 10.97 -7.61 20.14
N LEU A 116 10.27 -8.73 20.12
CA LEU A 116 9.75 -9.39 21.30
C LEU A 116 10.13 -10.87 21.28
N GLY A 117 10.74 -11.35 22.37
CA GLY A 117 11.01 -12.77 22.61
C GLY A 117 9.95 -13.38 23.54
N ARG A 118 10.13 -14.65 23.89
CA ARG A 118 9.23 -15.39 24.80
C ARG A 118 9.31 -14.88 26.25
N ASP A 119 10.46 -14.34 26.66
CA ASP A 119 10.69 -13.78 27.98
C ASP A 119 11.59 -12.54 27.89
N LYS A 120 11.85 -11.89 29.03
CA LYS A 120 12.69 -10.68 29.08
C LYS A 120 14.13 -10.92 28.63
N ARG A 121 14.68 -12.09 28.93
CA ARG A 121 16.07 -12.43 28.57
C ARG A 121 16.21 -12.60 27.06
N GLU A 122 15.30 -13.37 26.45
CA GLU A 122 15.28 -13.57 25.01
C GLU A 122 15.01 -12.26 24.27
N THR A 123 14.07 -11.45 24.76
CA THR A 123 13.78 -10.12 24.19
C THR A 123 15.03 -9.25 24.19
N LYS A 124 15.78 -9.21 25.30
CA LYS A 124 17.03 -8.43 25.39
C LYS A 124 18.07 -8.91 24.38
N GLN A 125 18.23 -10.22 24.23
CA GLN A 125 19.15 -10.82 23.27
C GLN A 125 18.76 -10.50 21.83
N LEU A 126 17.49 -10.64 21.50
CA LEU A 126 16.96 -10.36 20.17
C LEU A 126 17.07 -8.87 19.82
N ARG A 127 16.81 -7.97 20.78
CA ARG A 127 16.96 -6.52 20.58
C ARG A 127 18.42 -6.15 20.30
N LYS A 128 19.37 -6.74 21.04
CA LYS A 128 20.80 -6.54 20.81
C LYS A 128 21.19 -7.00 19.41
N LYS A 129 20.76 -8.19 19.01
CA LYS A 129 21.02 -8.74 17.68
C LYS A 129 20.41 -7.87 16.57
N PHE A 130 19.20 -7.37 16.78
CA PHE A 130 18.54 -6.46 15.82
C PHE A 130 19.34 -5.18 15.64
N LEU A 131 19.86 -4.58 16.72
CA LEU A 131 20.68 -3.36 16.65
C LEU A 131 22.02 -3.58 15.95
N GLU A 132 22.58 -4.79 16.02
CA GLU A 132 23.80 -5.17 15.30
C GLU A 132 23.55 -5.28 13.79
N MET A 133 22.35 -5.70 13.38
CA MET A 133 21.99 -5.96 12.00
C MET A 133 21.30 -4.78 11.29
N ASN A 134 20.77 -3.82 12.02
CA ASN A 134 19.95 -2.73 11.48
C ASN A 134 20.38 -1.38 12.05
N LYS A 135 20.44 -0.39 11.18
CA LYS A 135 20.69 0.99 11.60
C LYS A 135 19.40 1.60 12.15
N THR A 136 19.51 2.21 13.34
CA THR A 136 18.41 2.94 13.97
C THR A 136 18.74 4.43 14.04
N TYR A 137 17.72 5.25 14.23
CA TYR A 137 17.82 6.71 14.24
C TYR A 137 17.13 7.29 15.48
N PRO A 138 17.49 8.53 15.87
CA PRO A 138 16.73 9.25 16.89
C PRO A 138 15.27 9.45 16.46
N TYR A 139 14.37 9.47 17.43
CA TYR A 139 12.95 9.71 17.15
C TYR A 139 12.73 11.08 16.51
N PRO A 140 11.84 11.18 15.51
CA PRO A 140 11.46 12.46 14.97
C PRO A 140 10.72 13.29 16.02
N LYS A 141 11.04 14.58 16.11
CA LYS A 141 10.50 15.48 17.13
C LYS A 141 9.55 16.54 16.57
N GLU A 142 9.64 16.82 15.29
CA GLU A 142 8.88 17.89 14.65
C GLU A 142 7.89 17.35 13.63
N ARG A 143 6.65 17.82 13.74
CA ARG A 143 5.60 17.47 12.79
C ARG A 143 5.76 18.24 11.49
N GLY A 144 5.64 17.53 10.37
CA GLY A 144 5.54 18.15 9.06
C GLY A 144 6.86 18.59 8.43
N LYS A 145 7.95 18.08 8.94
CA LYS A 145 9.25 18.24 8.30
C LYS A 145 9.79 16.95 7.73
#